data_f75979f0cb2e43c8fc2b97fd27dd1f34
#
_entry.id   f75979f0cb2e43c8fc2b97fd27dd1f34
#
_cell.length_a   1.000
_cell.length_b   1.000
_cell.length_c   1.000
_cell.angle_alpha   90.00
_cell.angle_beta   90.00
_cell.angle_gamma   90.00
#
_symmetry.space_group_name_H-M   'P 1'
#
loop_
_entity.id
_entity.type
_entity.pdbx_description
1 polymer ?
#
loop_
_entity_poly.entity_id
_entity_poly.type
_entity_poly.pdbx_seq_one_letter_code
_entity_poly.pdbx_strand_id
1 'polypeptide(L)'
;ILIAPPAAGKGTLSNSLSNSYGYLPLSTGDMLREKAKNDESLREAMKSGMLIDDNTVFSALEEQLNKIGDSLYILDGFPRTVEQAKMYDDVLSKLNRDLGVVIYLDVPKDELSSRVTSRLVCPKCKRSYSTRNKDLLPRIDGLCDDCQEVLIQRQDDSLETFEQRYNEYLEKTQPLIDYYKDKGVLVTINSSLPDETFNLASELIK
;
A
#
# COMPACT_ATOMS: atom_id res chain seq x y z
N ILE A 1 -4.83 3.53 8.43
CA ILE A 1 -4.01 2.40 7.94
C ILE A 1 -4.74 1.67 6.83
N LEU A 2 -4.04 1.25 5.78
CA LEU A 2 -4.59 0.39 4.72
C LEU A 2 -3.98 -1.02 4.80
N ILE A 3 -4.82 -2.02 5.03
CA ILE A 3 -4.47 -3.44 5.00
C ILE A 3 -5.11 -4.08 3.78
N ALA A 4 -4.36 -4.85 3.03
CA ALA A 4 -4.90 -5.62 1.92
C ALA A 4 -3.87 -6.62 1.36
N PRO A 5 -4.30 -7.66 0.66
CA PRO A 5 -3.39 -8.50 -0.11
C PRO A 5 -2.64 -7.73 -1.20
N PRO A 6 -1.58 -8.30 -1.78
CA PRO A 6 -0.89 -7.70 -2.93
C PRO A 6 -1.85 -7.41 -4.08
N ALA A 7 -1.65 -6.30 -4.78
CA ALA A 7 -2.46 -5.85 -5.93
C ALA A 7 -3.93 -5.47 -5.65
N ALA A 8 -4.39 -5.41 -4.39
CA ALA A 8 -5.78 -5.05 -4.03
C ALA A 8 -6.15 -3.58 -4.27
N GLY A 9 -5.21 -2.70 -4.64
CA GLY A 9 -5.51 -1.29 -4.95
C GLY A 9 -5.21 -0.29 -3.84
N LYS A 10 -4.48 -0.68 -2.77
CA LYS A 10 -4.09 0.22 -1.68
C LYS A 10 -3.50 1.55 -2.15
N GLY A 11 -2.50 1.48 -3.03
CA GLY A 11 -1.84 2.70 -3.53
C GLY A 11 -2.77 3.59 -4.35
N THR A 12 -3.72 3.02 -5.11
CA THR A 12 -4.74 3.79 -5.84
C THR A 12 -5.63 4.53 -4.86
N LEU A 13 -6.17 3.82 -3.84
CA LEU A 13 -6.99 4.43 -2.81
C LEU A 13 -6.23 5.51 -2.03
N SER A 14 -5.00 5.22 -1.60
CA SER A 14 -4.16 6.17 -0.87
C SER A 14 -3.93 7.46 -1.66
N ASN A 15 -3.64 7.36 -2.97
CA ASN A 15 -3.46 8.52 -3.83
C ASN A 15 -4.78 9.31 -4.01
N SER A 16 -5.91 8.62 -4.18
CA SER A 16 -7.22 9.29 -4.33
C SER A 16 -7.60 10.05 -3.06
N LEU A 17 -7.40 9.44 -1.88
CA LEU A 17 -7.65 10.10 -0.59
C LEU A 17 -6.69 11.27 -0.35
N SER A 18 -5.42 11.13 -0.73
CA SER A 18 -4.43 12.19 -0.67
C SER A 18 -4.86 13.41 -1.50
N ASN A 19 -5.23 13.18 -2.74
CA ASN A 19 -5.64 14.26 -3.66
C ASN A 19 -6.93 14.96 -3.21
N SER A 20 -7.87 14.24 -2.58
CA SER A 20 -9.17 14.78 -2.21
C SER A 20 -9.20 15.42 -0.82
N TYR A 21 -8.41 14.92 0.12
CA TYR A 21 -8.47 15.32 1.53
C TYR A 21 -7.13 15.80 2.11
N GLY A 22 -6.06 15.81 1.30
CA GLY A 22 -4.75 16.31 1.73
C GLY A 22 -3.97 15.36 2.66
N TYR A 23 -4.39 14.11 2.81
CA TYR A 23 -3.60 13.13 3.56
C TYR A 23 -2.27 12.83 2.87
N LEU A 24 -1.20 12.71 3.64
CA LEU A 24 0.10 12.32 3.11
C LEU A 24 0.19 10.79 2.96
N PRO A 25 0.40 10.26 1.74
CA PRO A 25 0.55 8.83 1.55
C PRO A 25 1.95 8.38 2.01
N LEU A 26 1.99 7.51 3.02
CA LEU A 26 3.21 6.89 3.51
C LEU A 26 3.24 5.42 3.06
N SER A 27 3.80 5.17 1.88
CA SER A 27 3.97 3.82 1.33
C SER A 27 5.34 3.25 1.72
N THR A 28 5.37 2.29 2.63
CA THR A 28 6.63 1.60 2.99
C THR A 28 7.25 0.89 1.79
N GLY A 29 6.44 0.36 0.88
CA GLY A 29 6.93 -0.22 -0.37
C GLY A 29 7.67 0.79 -1.25
N ASP A 30 7.19 2.04 -1.35
CA ASP A 30 7.86 3.07 -2.14
C ASP A 30 9.11 3.59 -1.42
N MET A 31 9.07 3.74 -0.10
CA MET A 31 10.23 4.10 0.73
C MET A 31 11.37 3.09 0.57
N LEU A 32 11.05 1.79 0.65
CA LEU A 32 12.02 0.72 0.48
C LEU A 32 12.56 0.66 -0.96
N ARG A 33 11.72 0.86 -1.98
CA ARG A 33 12.17 0.94 -3.38
C ARG A 33 13.14 2.10 -3.61
N GLU A 34 12.92 3.24 -2.97
CA GLU A 34 13.84 4.37 -3.05
C GLU A 34 15.19 4.06 -2.40
N LYS A 35 15.19 3.48 -1.19
CA LYS A 35 16.41 3.01 -0.53
C LYS A 35 17.15 1.94 -1.37
N ALA A 36 16.42 1.02 -1.98
CA ALA A 36 16.96 -0.06 -2.82
C ALA A 36 17.67 0.43 -4.10
N LYS A 37 17.51 1.69 -4.51
CA LYS A 37 18.28 2.24 -5.62
C LYS A 37 19.80 2.22 -5.34
N ASN A 38 20.18 2.41 -4.08
CA ASN A 38 21.57 2.47 -3.60
C ASN A 38 21.97 1.26 -2.73
N ASP A 39 21.09 0.27 -2.58
CA ASP A 39 21.30 -0.94 -1.78
C ASP A 39 20.90 -2.18 -2.58
N GLU A 40 21.90 -2.92 -3.05
CA GLU A 40 21.67 -4.13 -3.87
C GLU A 40 21.06 -5.27 -3.07
N SER A 41 21.45 -5.44 -1.82
CA SER A 41 20.90 -6.48 -0.93
C SER A 41 19.40 -6.25 -0.71
N LEU A 42 19.01 -5.01 -0.41
CA LEU A 42 17.61 -4.64 -0.26
C LEU A 42 16.82 -4.84 -1.57
N ARG A 43 17.43 -4.53 -2.72
CA ARG A 43 16.83 -4.74 -4.04
C ARG A 43 16.54 -6.20 -4.32
N GLU A 44 17.48 -7.10 -4.05
CA GLU A 44 17.31 -8.54 -4.24
C GLU A 44 16.26 -9.11 -3.26
N ALA A 45 16.28 -8.69 -1.99
CA ALA A 45 15.27 -9.07 -1.03
C ALA A 45 13.86 -8.66 -1.47
N MET A 46 13.68 -7.46 -2.02
CA MET A 46 12.38 -7.01 -2.55
C MET A 46 11.94 -7.79 -3.79
N LYS A 47 12.87 -8.20 -4.68
CA LYS A 47 12.56 -9.02 -5.86
C LYS A 47 12.07 -10.41 -5.47
N SER A 48 12.60 -11.00 -4.39
CA SER A 48 12.14 -12.30 -3.89
C SER A 48 10.71 -12.30 -3.38
N GLY A 49 10.14 -11.12 -3.11
CA GLY A 49 8.77 -10.95 -2.61
C GLY A 49 8.60 -11.20 -1.11
N MET A 50 9.67 -11.54 -0.40
CA MET A 50 9.66 -11.73 1.05
C MET A 50 9.52 -10.40 1.80
N LEU A 51 9.05 -10.47 3.04
CA LEU A 51 9.02 -9.30 3.92
C LEU A 51 10.45 -8.86 4.27
N ILE A 52 10.66 -7.56 4.22
CA ILE A 52 11.89 -6.93 4.71
C ILE A 52 11.87 -6.92 6.24
N ASP A 53 13.05 -7.02 6.86
CA ASP A 53 13.17 -7.00 8.31
C ASP A 53 12.57 -5.74 8.96
N ASP A 54 12.04 -5.91 10.17
CA ASP A 54 11.26 -4.88 10.85
C ASP A 54 12.10 -3.62 11.16
N ASN A 55 13.38 -3.76 11.46
CA ASN A 55 14.24 -2.61 11.77
C ASN A 55 14.43 -1.71 10.54
N THR A 56 14.64 -2.31 9.37
CA THR A 56 14.75 -1.59 8.09
C THR A 56 13.45 -0.87 7.74
N VAL A 57 12.31 -1.55 7.91
CA VAL A 57 10.98 -0.95 7.65
C VAL A 57 10.71 0.17 8.64
N PHE A 58 10.94 -0.05 9.93
CA PHE A 58 10.70 0.93 10.99
C PHE A 58 11.57 2.18 10.83
N SER A 59 12.86 1.99 10.57
CA SER A 59 13.78 3.10 10.30
C SER A 59 13.32 3.97 9.12
N ALA A 60 12.83 3.35 8.04
CA ALA A 60 12.30 4.08 6.90
C ALA A 60 11.02 4.85 7.24
N LEU A 61 10.13 4.26 8.04
CA LEU A 61 8.90 4.89 8.49
C LEU A 61 9.18 6.05 9.45
N GLU A 62 10.04 5.86 10.45
CA GLU A 62 10.39 6.88 11.44
C GLU A 62 10.98 8.13 10.79
N GLU A 63 11.87 7.94 9.81
CA GLU A 63 12.42 9.04 9.03
C GLU A 63 11.33 9.88 8.35
N GLN A 64 10.28 9.23 7.81
CA GLN A 64 9.18 9.94 7.17
C GLN A 64 8.23 10.59 8.19
N LEU A 65 7.91 9.91 9.29
CA LEU A 65 7.06 10.48 10.35
C LEU A 65 7.69 11.76 10.94
N ASN A 66 9.00 11.77 11.12
CA ASN A 66 9.72 12.97 11.58
C ASN A 66 9.64 14.13 10.57
N LYS A 67 9.65 13.83 9.25
CA LYS A 67 9.56 14.86 8.19
C LYS A 67 8.17 15.49 8.09
N ILE A 68 7.10 14.68 8.28
CA ILE A 68 5.72 15.15 8.11
C ILE A 68 5.15 15.86 9.33
N GLY A 69 5.80 15.75 10.50
CA GLY A 69 5.32 16.35 11.75
C GLY A 69 3.88 15.95 12.07
N ASP A 70 3.01 16.93 12.36
CA ASP A 70 1.61 16.70 12.76
C ASP A 70 0.63 16.52 11.60
N SER A 71 1.11 16.38 10.38
CA SER A 71 0.24 16.19 9.23
C SER A 71 -0.55 14.86 9.32
N LEU A 72 -1.75 14.85 8.76
CA LEU A 72 -2.54 13.64 8.60
C LEU A 72 -1.91 12.77 7.50
N TYR A 73 -1.88 11.45 7.71
CA TYR A 73 -1.24 10.52 6.77
C TYR A 73 -1.99 9.21 6.65
N ILE A 74 -1.70 8.49 5.58
CA ILE A 74 -2.20 7.15 5.30
C ILE A 74 -1.02 6.20 5.24
N LEU A 75 -0.99 5.19 6.11
CA LEU A 75 0.00 4.11 6.03
C LEU A 75 -0.44 3.07 4.99
N ASP A 76 0.37 2.90 3.96
CA ASP A 76 0.22 1.84 2.94
C ASP A 76 1.40 0.85 3.02
N GLY A 77 1.07 -0.40 3.32
CA GLY A 77 2.04 -1.49 3.41
C GLY A 77 2.77 -1.60 4.76
N PHE A 78 2.28 -0.93 5.78
CA PHE A 78 2.68 -1.05 7.17
C PHE A 78 1.46 -0.79 8.08
N PRO A 79 1.29 -1.55 9.21
CA PRO A 79 2.06 -2.75 9.56
C PRO A 79 1.73 -3.94 8.65
N ARG A 80 2.63 -4.93 8.61
CA ARG A 80 2.43 -6.23 7.92
C ARG A 80 2.42 -7.41 8.87
N THR A 81 2.81 -7.22 10.11
CA THR A 81 2.76 -8.23 11.16
C THR A 81 2.11 -7.67 12.42
N VAL A 82 1.59 -8.54 13.28
CA VAL A 82 1.02 -8.13 14.57
C VAL A 82 2.07 -7.49 15.47
N GLU A 83 3.32 -7.95 15.39
CA GLU A 83 4.46 -7.37 16.10
C GLU A 83 4.69 -5.92 15.67
N GLN A 84 4.72 -5.65 14.37
CA GLN A 84 4.82 -4.29 13.84
C GLN A 84 3.64 -3.41 14.30
N ALA A 85 2.42 -3.96 14.34
CA ALA A 85 1.25 -3.22 14.83
C ALA A 85 1.40 -2.81 16.29
N LYS A 86 1.87 -3.70 17.15
CA LYS A 86 2.14 -3.42 18.57
C LYS A 86 3.23 -2.36 18.73
N MET A 87 4.33 -2.48 17.99
CA MET A 87 5.40 -1.48 18.01
C MET A 87 4.88 -0.10 17.57
N TYR A 88 3.98 -0.07 16.58
CA TYR A 88 3.38 1.17 16.12
C TYR A 88 2.41 1.78 17.15
N ASP A 89 1.64 0.97 17.86
CA ASP A 89 0.80 1.42 18.98
C ASP A 89 1.64 2.09 20.08
N ASP A 90 2.83 1.54 20.38
CA ASP A 90 3.76 2.13 21.34
C ASP A 90 4.28 3.51 20.87
N VAL A 91 4.54 3.66 19.56
CA VAL A 91 4.94 4.94 18.97
C VAL A 91 3.80 5.96 19.07
N LEU A 92 2.59 5.57 18.69
CA LEU A 92 1.41 6.44 18.79
C LEU A 92 1.16 6.89 20.22
N SER A 93 1.27 5.98 21.19
CA SER A 93 1.12 6.30 22.61
C SER A 93 2.16 7.32 23.09
N LYS A 94 3.44 7.18 22.69
CA LYS A 94 4.51 8.13 23.00
C LYS A 94 4.28 9.51 22.37
N LEU A 95 3.67 9.54 21.19
CA LEU A 95 3.34 10.76 20.47
C LEU A 95 1.98 11.37 20.89
N ASN A 96 1.25 10.71 21.81
CA ASN A 96 -0.12 11.08 22.22
C ASN A 96 -1.06 11.23 21.01
N ARG A 97 -1.00 10.24 20.07
CA ARG A 97 -1.81 10.19 18.85
C ARG A 97 -2.72 8.98 18.86
N ASP A 98 -3.89 9.13 18.27
CA ASP A 98 -4.82 8.04 18.04
C ASP A 98 -4.46 7.26 16.79
N LEU A 99 -4.81 5.95 16.78
CA LEU A 99 -4.59 5.08 15.63
C LEU A 99 -5.43 5.48 14.41
N GLY A 100 -6.60 6.06 14.64
CA GLY A 100 -7.59 6.35 13.62
C GLY A 100 -8.24 5.07 13.06
N VAL A 101 -8.70 5.11 11.80
CA VAL A 101 -9.37 3.99 11.15
C VAL A 101 -8.37 3.06 10.44
N VAL A 102 -8.65 1.77 10.50
CA VAL A 102 -7.94 0.74 9.73
C VAL A 102 -8.88 0.18 8.67
N ILE A 103 -8.57 0.41 7.42
CA ILE A 103 -9.36 -0.05 6.28
C ILE A 103 -8.74 -1.31 5.71
N TYR A 104 -9.51 -2.39 5.69
CA TYR A 104 -9.15 -3.64 5.04
C TYR A 104 -9.85 -3.75 3.68
N LEU A 105 -9.06 -3.87 2.61
CA LEU A 105 -9.58 -4.15 1.27
C LEU A 105 -9.61 -5.65 1.05
N ASP A 106 -10.81 -6.22 0.99
CA ASP A 106 -11.02 -7.63 0.72
C ASP A 106 -11.31 -7.85 -0.77
N VAL A 107 -10.33 -8.44 -1.46
CA VAL A 107 -10.39 -8.68 -2.91
C VAL A 107 -10.05 -10.15 -3.20
N PRO A 108 -10.85 -10.86 -4.01
CA PRO A 108 -10.61 -12.26 -4.36
C PRO A 108 -9.25 -12.50 -5.03
N LYS A 109 -8.60 -13.63 -4.71
CA LYS A 109 -7.25 -13.98 -5.22
C LYS A 109 -7.17 -13.97 -6.74
N ASP A 110 -8.19 -14.50 -7.42
CA ASP A 110 -8.21 -14.62 -8.89
C ASP A 110 -8.15 -13.24 -9.56
N GLU A 111 -8.82 -12.26 -8.97
CA GLU A 111 -8.78 -10.88 -9.44
C GLU A 111 -7.41 -10.24 -9.19
N LEU A 112 -6.80 -10.50 -8.04
CA LEU A 112 -5.48 -9.97 -7.68
C LEU A 112 -4.38 -10.44 -8.64
N SER A 113 -4.39 -11.71 -9.03
CA SER A 113 -3.42 -12.28 -9.98
C SER A 113 -3.51 -11.62 -11.36
N SER A 114 -4.73 -11.36 -11.83
CA SER A 114 -4.98 -10.63 -13.07
C SER A 114 -4.50 -9.18 -13.00
N ARG A 115 -4.70 -8.52 -11.86
CA ARG A 115 -4.28 -7.13 -11.65
C ARG A 115 -2.77 -6.96 -11.65
N VAL A 116 -2.02 -7.88 -11.03
CA VAL A 116 -0.55 -7.76 -10.95
C VAL A 116 0.10 -7.82 -12.34
N THR A 117 -0.38 -8.71 -13.21
CA THR A 117 0.20 -8.90 -14.56
C THR A 117 -0.16 -7.80 -15.54
N SER A 118 -1.24 -7.06 -15.27
CA SER A 118 -1.72 -5.96 -16.12
C SER A 118 -1.35 -4.57 -15.61
N ARG A 119 -0.68 -4.49 -14.45
CA ARG A 119 -0.35 -3.22 -13.80
C ARG A 119 0.79 -2.49 -14.51
N LEU A 120 0.55 -1.19 -14.74
CA LEU A 120 1.57 -0.22 -15.12
C LEU A 120 1.61 0.89 -14.07
N VAL A 121 2.76 1.50 -13.88
CA VAL A 121 2.92 2.62 -12.94
C VAL A 121 3.72 3.76 -13.56
N CYS A 122 3.36 4.97 -13.21
CA CYS A 122 4.18 6.13 -13.53
C CYS A 122 5.39 6.20 -12.57
N PRO A 123 6.63 6.25 -13.08
CA PRO A 123 7.80 6.32 -12.22
C PRO A 123 7.89 7.64 -11.43
N LYS A 124 7.24 8.71 -11.92
CA LYS A 124 7.27 10.06 -11.34
C LYS A 124 6.19 10.25 -10.27
N CYS A 125 4.90 10.19 -10.63
CA CYS A 125 3.78 10.45 -9.72
C CYS A 125 3.22 9.20 -9.03
N LYS A 126 3.72 8.01 -9.37
CA LYS A 126 3.31 6.71 -8.81
C LYS A 126 1.86 6.31 -9.13
N ARG A 127 1.14 7.07 -9.95
CA ARG A 127 -0.20 6.70 -10.43
C ARG A 127 -0.15 5.32 -11.09
N SER A 128 -1.13 4.49 -10.73
CA SER A 128 -1.27 3.13 -11.25
C SER A 128 -2.29 3.08 -12.38
N TYR A 129 -1.99 2.27 -13.38
CA TYR A 129 -2.81 1.97 -14.55
C TYR A 129 -2.95 0.47 -14.71
N SER A 130 -3.88 0.04 -15.56
CA SER A 130 -4.06 -1.38 -15.90
C SER A 130 -4.30 -1.51 -17.40
N THR A 131 -3.66 -2.48 -18.04
CA THR A 131 -3.91 -2.80 -19.46
C THR A 131 -5.20 -3.60 -19.68
N ARG A 132 -5.86 -4.07 -18.62
CA ARG A 132 -7.06 -4.92 -18.67
C ARG A 132 -8.30 -4.26 -18.08
N ASN A 133 -8.15 -3.26 -17.23
CA ASN A 133 -9.29 -2.54 -16.65
C ASN A 133 -9.52 -1.24 -17.41
N LYS A 134 -10.67 -1.11 -18.06
CA LYS A 134 -11.04 0.06 -18.89
C LYS A 134 -11.01 1.38 -18.12
N ASP A 135 -11.36 1.35 -16.83
CA ASP A 135 -11.40 2.55 -15.97
C ASP A 135 -9.99 2.99 -15.52
N LEU A 136 -8.99 2.14 -15.73
CA LEU A 136 -7.60 2.38 -15.38
C LEU A 136 -6.66 2.41 -16.60
N LEU A 137 -7.20 2.47 -17.81
CA LEU A 137 -6.39 2.68 -19.03
C LEU A 137 -5.85 4.11 -19.07
N PRO A 138 -4.60 4.32 -19.51
CA PRO A 138 -4.12 5.67 -19.80
C PRO A 138 -4.83 6.25 -21.03
N ARG A 139 -5.05 7.56 -21.08
CA ARG A 139 -5.66 8.26 -22.21
C ARG A 139 -4.83 8.12 -23.49
N ILE A 140 -3.52 8.11 -23.33
CA ILE A 140 -2.55 7.86 -24.40
C ILE A 140 -1.78 6.61 -24.00
N ASP A 141 -1.78 5.60 -24.87
CA ASP A 141 -1.15 4.33 -24.58
C ASP A 141 0.32 4.50 -24.17
N GLY A 142 0.70 3.88 -23.07
CA GLY A 142 2.05 3.91 -22.51
C GLY A 142 2.47 5.22 -21.83
N LEU A 143 1.62 6.25 -21.74
CA LEU A 143 1.93 7.54 -21.11
C LEU A 143 1.05 7.83 -19.90
N CYS A 144 1.64 8.43 -18.87
CA CYS A 144 0.91 8.89 -17.69
C CYS A 144 0.01 10.09 -18.03
N ASP A 145 -1.26 10.06 -17.62
CA ASP A 145 -2.22 11.14 -17.86
C ASP A 145 -1.84 12.46 -17.17
N ASP A 146 -1.12 12.38 -16.02
CA ASP A 146 -0.84 13.56 -15.20
C ASP A 146 0.52 14.21 -15.54
N CYS A 147 1.53 13.43 -15.87
CA CYS A 147 2.89 13.94 -16.07
C CYS A 147 3.54 13.52 -17.39
N GLN A 148 2.83 12.83 -18.25
CA GLN A 148 3.27 12.41 -19.59
C GLN A 148 4.56 11.55 -19.60
N GLU A 149 4.93 10.99 -18.43
CA GLU A 149 6.04 10.06 -18.30
C GLU A 149 5.66 8.69 -18.86
N VAL A 150 6.63 7.98 -19.40
CA VAL A 150 6.44 6.60 -19.90
C VAL A 150 6.09 5.69 -18.71
N LEU A 151 5.01 4.95 -18.86
CA LEU A 151 4.56 3.97 -17.89
C LEU A 151 5.46 2.74 -17.91
N ILE A 152 5.76 2.21 -16.73
CA ILE A 152 6.59 1.02 -16.57
C ILE A 152 5.87 -0.06 -15.78
N GLN A 153 6.19 -1.31 -16.05
CA GLN A 153 5.85 -2.40 -15.16
C GLN A 153 6.86 -2.45 -14.02
N ARG A 154 6.42 -2.72 -12.79
CA ARG A 154 7.34 -2.90 -11.66
C ARG A 154 8.13 -4.19 -11.84
N GLN A 155 9.36 -4.22 -11.36
CA GLN A 155 10.21 -5.42 -11.42
C GLN A 155 9.68 -6.58 -10.57
N ASP A 156 8.88 -6.28 -9.55
CA ASP A 156 8.23 -7.24 -8.65
C ASP A 156 6.80 -7.62 -9.09
N ASP A 157 6.38 -7.28 -10.32
CA ASP A 157 5.06 -7.59 -10.88
C ASP A 157 5.12 -8.82 -11.80
N SER A 158 5.48 -9.98 -11.23
CA SER A 158 5.37 -11.29 -11.87
C SER A 158 4.38 -12.18 -11.11
N LEU A 159 3.85 -13.21 -11.77
CA LEU A 159 2.98 -14.19 -11.09
C LEU A 159 3.72 -14.94 -9.98
N GLU A 160 4.97 -15.28 -10.19
CA GLU A 160 5.79 -15.94 -9.18
C GLU A 160 5.98 -15.09 -7.94
N THR A 161 6.39 -13.83 -8.10
CA THR A 161 6.51 -12.89 -6.99
C THR A 161 5.17 -12.59 -6.33
N PHE A 162 4.08 -12.56 -7.11
CA PHE A 162 2.73 -12.39 -6.55
C PHE A 162 2.35 -13.55 -5.63
N GLU A 163 2.52 -14.81 -6.07
CA GLU A 163 2.20 -15.99 -5.24
C GLU A 163 3.02 -15.99 -3.94
N GLN A 164 4.29 -15.66 -4.01
CA GLN A 164 5.12 -15.57 -2.82
C GLN A 164 4.64 -14.48 -1.86
N ARG A 165 4.36 -13.27 -2.36
CA ARG A 165 3.82 -12.16 -1.57
C ARG A 165 2.43 -12.44 -1.03
N TYR A 166 1.62 -13.21 -1.76
CA TYR A 166 0.29 -13.60 -1.30
C TYR A 166 0.37 -14.61 -0.15
N ASN A 167 1.29 -15.58 -0.21
CA ASN A 167 1.54 -16.52 0.88
C ASN A 167 2.09 -15.79 2.12
N GLU A 168 3.03 -14.87 1.96
CA GLU A 168 3.52 -14.02 3.05
C GLU A 168 2.39 -13.18 3.68
N TYR A 169 1.47 -12.67 2.84
CA TYR A 169 0.29 -11.95 3.32
C TYR A 169 -0.61 -12.87 4.17
N LEU A 170 -0.93 -14.07 3.70
CA LEU A 170 -1.76 -15.02 4.44
C LEU A 170 -1.16 -15.40 5.79
N GLU A 171 0.14 -15.66 5.81
CA GLU A 171 0.85 -16.09 7.02
C GLU A 171 1.04 -14.96 8.03
N LYS A 172 1.47 -13.78 7.57
CA LYS A 172 1.97 -12.72 8.45
C LYS A 172 1.06 -11.51 8.57
N THR A 173 0.34 -11.16 7.49
CA THR A 173 -0.46 -9.92 7.45
C THR A 173 -1.93 -10.18 7.74
N GLN A 174 -2.48 -11.30 7.29
CA GLN A 174 -3.89 -11.62 7.54
C GLN A 174 -4.24 -11.64 9.04
N PRO A 175 -3.40 -12.09 9.98
CA PRO A 175 -3.68 -12.00 11.42
C PRO A 175 -3.91 -10.58 11.94
N LEU A 176 -3.48 -9.54 11.22
CA LEU A 176 -3.80 -8.15 11.56
C LEU A 176 -5.30 -7.83 11.49
N ILE A 177 -6.05 -8.57 10.67
CA ILE A 177 -7.50 -8.38 10.53
C ILE A 177 -8.17 -8.62 11.88
N ASP A 178 -7.87 -9.76 12.51
CA ASP A 178 -8.40 -10.09 13.84
C ASP A 178 -7.89 -9.13 14.90
N TYR A 179 -6.59 -8.81 14.88
CA TYR A 179 -5.99 -7.85 15.81
C TYR A 179 -6.68 -6.48 15.82
N TYR A 180 -6.95 -5.90 14.66
CA TYR A 180 -7.62 -4.60 14.56
C TYR A 180 -9.15 -4.68 14.71
N LYS A 181 -9.74 -5.82 14.40
CA LYS A 181 -11.15 -6.11 14.68
C LYS A 181 -11.40 -6.14 16.19
N ASP A 182 -10.54 -6.81 16.95
CA ASP A 182 -10.63 -6.85 18.42
C ASP A 182 -10.44 -5.48 19.06
N LYS A 183 -9.67 -4.59 18.43
CA LYS A 183 -9.54 -3.19 18.84
C LYS A 183 -10.75 -2.30 18.45
N GLY A 184 -11.67 -2.80 17.65
CA GLY A 184 -12.84 -2.06 17.20
C GLY A 184 -12.57 -0.94 16.20
N VAL A 185 -11.40 -0.95 15.54
CA VAL A 185 -10.96 0.10 14.59
C VAL A 185 -10.93 -0.36 13.13
N LEU A 186 -11.23 -1.65 12.87
CA LEU A 186 -11.21 -2.23 11.53
C LEU A 186 -12.52 -2.00 10.78
N VAL A 187 -12.44 -1.53 9.56
CA VAL A 187 -13.54 -1.50 8.60
C VAL A 187 -13.15 -2.25 7.34
N THR A 188 -13.99 -3.19 6.90
CA THR A 188 -13.75 -3.96 5.68
C THR A 188 -14.50 -3.33 4.51
N ILE A 189 -13.81 -3.15 3.38
CA ILE A 189 -14.38 -2.74 2.11
C ILE A 189 -14.24 -3.88 1.11
N ASN A 190 -15.40 -4.41 0.67
CA ASN A 190 -15.50 -5.48 -0.33
C ASN A 190 -15.84 -4.86 -1.69
N SER A 191 -14.86 -4.19 -2.29
CA SER A 191 -15.05 -3.59 -3.61
C SER A 191 -13.81 -3.74 -4.47
N SER A 192 -14.05 -4.04 -5.72
CA SER A 192 -13.03 -4.15 -6.76
C SER A 192 -12.95 -2.91 -7.65
N LEU A 193 -13.93 -2.01 -7.53
CA LEU A 193 -14.02 -0.79 -8.34
C LEU A 193 -13.34 0.38 -7.60
N PRO A 194 -12.38 1.07 -8.23
CA PRO A 194 -11.65 2.16 -7.56
C PRO A 194 -12.54 3.27 -7.01
N ASP A 195 -13.55 3.72 -7.78
CA ASP A 195 -14.45 4.81 -7.37
C ASP A 195 -15.36 4.40 -6.22
N GLU A 196 -15.90 3.17 -6.24
CA GLU A 196 -16.71 2.65 -5.14
C GLU A 196 -15.87 2.51 -3.86
N THR A 197 -14.67 1.93 -3.99
CA THR A 197 -13.72 1.81 -2.88
C THR A 197 -13.38 3.18 -2.30
N PHE A 198 -13.14 4.18 -3.15
CA PHE A 198 -12.87 5.55 -2.73
C PHE A 198 -14.06 6.17 -1.97
N ASN A 199 -15.29 6.04 -2.50
CA ASN A 199 -16.49 6.58 -1.87
C ASN A 199 -16.72 5.99 -0.48
N LEU A 200 -16.65 4.66 -0.35
CA LEU A 200 -16.78 3.97 0.93
C LEU A 200 -15.69 4.40 1.92
N ALA A 201 -14.43 4.47 1.49
CA ALA A 201 -13.34 4.92 2.36
C ALA A 201 -13.48 6.39 2.77
N SER A 202 -14.00 7.25 1.89
CA SER A 202 -14.21 8.67 2.16
C SER A 202 -15.24 8.93 3.25
N GLU A 203 -16.23 8.05 3.41
CA GLU A 203 -17.22 8.15 4.49
C GLU A 203 -16.63 7.84 5.86
N LEU A 204 -15.53 7.07 5.92
CA LEU A 204 -14.88 6.65 7.15
C LEU A 204 -13.88 7.66 7.71
N ILE A 205 -13.42 8.61 6.89
CA ILE A 205 -12.34 9.55 7.26
C ILE A 205 -12.83 11.02 7.35
N LYS A 206 -14.12 11.23 7.17
CA LYS A 206 -14.79 12.52 7.45
C LYS A 206 -15.00 12.65 8.95
#